data_e13b25266fd6a3b339eb8faff0eb434b
#
_entry.id   e13b25266fd6a3b339eb8faff0eb434b
#
_cell.length_a   1.000
_cell.length_b   1.000
_cell.length_c   1.000
_cell.angle_alpha   90.00
_cell.angle_beta   90.00
_cell.angle_gamma   90.00
#
_symmetry.space_group_name_H-M   'P 1'
#
loop_
_entity.id
_entity.type
_entity.pdbx_description
1 polymer ?
#
loop_
_entity_poly.entity_id
_entity_poly.type
_entity_poly.pdbx_seq_one_letter_code
_entity_poly.pdbx_strand_id
1 'polypeptide(L)'
;IIEPEVFEKAQELRDARRREKGEDADSYSPHALLCGKVFCAHCGNRLNITSSGRTRLRADGTVVKEKRYRYSCNFNVRHPGQCDGQSGYGVTTLDAVVESIVCMKFEEILECSKSNLLEEMRRKDLDAAKKEATRWKEEVQTKVDEQDALKKEMIRVIQGTSGLDREMIQQMVNENKEALLTAQTNLADSEKKLKEIEEQNQKAERNCSDLFTWASTYKGASFERRQAILKQFIKEVRVGRDYNIEIVLNVPLDEFEEFKRHAASAGRGKNQKNKSQNPQKVGRCTSNAGIVVLDKTAGETISIVPKNAAHAILRC
;
A
#
# COMPACT_ATOMS: atom_id res chain seq x y z
N ILE A 1 -15.97 -32.31 36.97
CA ILE A 1 -16.67 -32.25 35.70
C ILE A 1 -17.53 -30.98 35.76
N ILE A 2 -17.30 -30.07 34.83
CA ILE A 2 -18.02 -28.78 34.76
C ILE A 2 -19.31 -29.02 34.00
N GLU A 3 -20.42 -28.43 34.46
CA GLU A 3 -21.71 -28.51 33.77
C GLU A 3 -21.63 -27.90 32.37
N PRO A 4 -22.29 -28.49 31.34
CA PRO A 4 -22.20 -28.00 29.95
C PRO A 4 -22.56 -26.52 29.81
N GLU A 5 -23.61 -26.06 30.54
CA GLU A 5 -24.06 -24.65 30.48
C GLU A 5 -23.00 -23.67 31.00
N VAL A 6 -22.22 -24.05 32.02
CA VAL A 6 -21.13 -23.23 32.58
C VAL A 6 -19.96 -23.18 31.58
N PHE A 7 -19.69 -24.29 30.88
CA PHE A 7 -18.65 -24.35 29.85
C PHE A 7 -19.02 -23.49 28.64
N GLU A 8 -20.27 -23.59 28.13
CA GLU A 8 -20.76 -22.79 27.01
C GLU A 8 -20.70 -21.30 27.33
N LYS A 9 -21.16 -20.90 28.51
CA LYS A 9 -21.11 -19.51 28.99
C LYS A 9 -19.68 -18.99 29.14
N ALA A 10 -18.75 -19.83 29.56
CA ALA A 10 -17.34 -19.49 29.61
C ALA A 10 -16.72 -19.34 28.21
N GLN A 11 -17.16 -20.15 27.24
CA GLN A 11 -16.77 -20.02 25.84
C GLN A 11 -17.31 -18.73 25.22
N GLU A 12 -18.59 -18.42 25.41
CA GLU A 12 -19.21 -17.17 24.95
C GLU A 12 -18.49 -15.93 25.48
N LEU A 13 -18.20 -15.90 26.79
CA LEU A 13 -17.45 -14.83 27.43
C LEU A 13 -16.02 -14.71 26.87
N ARG A 14 -15.39 -15.83 26.57
CA ARG A 14 -14.06 -15.86 25.96
C ARG A 14 -14.09 -15.32 24.53
N ASP A 15 -15.08 -15.71 23.76
CA ASP A 15 -15.26 -15.26 22.39
C ASP A 15 -15.70 -13.80 22.30
N ALA A 16 -16.53 -13.32 23.24
CA ALA A 16 -16.86 -11.93 23.40
C ALA A 16 -15.60 -11.09 23.69
N ARG A 17 -14.77 -11.50 24.65
CA ARG A 17 -13.50 -10.83 24.96
C ARG A 17 -12.51 -10.89 23.82
N ARG A 18 -12.54 -11.94 22.98
CA ARG A 18 -11.73 -12.07 21.79
C ARG A 18 -12.18 -11.12 20.70
N ARG A 19 -13.49 -10.89 20.56
CA ARG A 19 -14.07 -9.88 19.64
C ARG A 19 -13.83 -8.45 20.11
N GLU A 20 -13.97 -8.18 21.43
CA GLU A 20 -13.70 -6.87 22.03
C GLU A 20 -12.20 -6.49 21.93
N LYS A 21 -11.29 -7.48 22.04
CA LYS A 21 -9.86 -7.23 21.86
C LYS A 21 -9.48 -6.94 20.41
N GLY A 22 -10.39 -7.09 19.47
CA GLY A 22 -10.15 -6.90 18.05
C GLY A 22 -8.97 -7.73 17.52
N GLU A 23 -8.87 -7.88 16.22
CA GLU A 23 -7.69 -8.46 15.56
C GLU A 23 -6.42 -7.61 15.81
N ASP A 24 -6.61 -6.37 16.25
CA ASP A 24 -5.62 -5.36 16.61
C ASP A 24 -5.38 -5.21 18.12
N ALA A 25 -5.60 -6.26 18.92
CA ALA A 25 -5.13 -6.22 20.30
C ALA A 25 -3.64 -5.91 20.28
N ASP A 26 -3.34 -4.62 20.46
CA ASP A 26 -2.04 -4.01 20.42
C ASP A 26 -1.09 -4.78 21.34
N SER A 27 -0.39 -5.76 20.78
CA SER A 27 0.70 -6.38 21.51
C SER A 27 1.82 -5.36 21.53
N TYR A 28 1.76 -4.47 22.50
CA TYR A 28 2.85 -3.55 22.79
C TYR A 28 3.99 -4.33 23.45
N SER A 29 5.18 -4.19 22.92
CA SER A 29 6.40 -4.63 23.60
C SER A 29 7.43 -3.53 23.50
N PRO A 30 7.98 -3.06 24.62
CA PRO A 30 9.02 -2.03 24.60
C PRO A 30 10.36 -2.53 24.02
N HIS A 31 10.44 -3.81 23.65
CA HIS A 31 11.68 -4.46 23.23
C HIS A 31 11.67 -4.92 21.75
N ALA A 32 10.57 -4.72 21.02
CA ALA A 32 10.43 -5.24 19.67
C ALA A 32 9.65 -4.28 18.76
N LEU A 33 10.25 -3.86 17.67
CA LEU A 33 9.64 -2.92 16.72
C LEU A 33 8.47 -3.56 15.95
N LEU A 34 8.60 -4.86 15.61
CA LEU A 34 7.63 -5.58 14.79
C LEU A 34 6.61 -6.35 15.64
N CYS A 35 6.38 -5.92 16.90
CA CYS A 35 5.46 -6.62 17.78
C CYS A 35 4.08 -6.79 17.14
N GLY A 36 3.63 -8.04 17.06
CA GLY A 36 2.32 -8.36 16.50
C GLY A 36 2.24 -8.50 14.98
N LYS A 37 3.28 -8.15 14.26
CA LYS A 37 3.32 -8.18 12.79
C LYS A 37 4.16 -9.32 12.20
N VAL A 38 4.79 -10.16 13.04
CA VAL A 38 5.68 -11.24 12.57
C VAL A 38 4.95 -12.58 12.58
N PHE A 39 5.05 -13.30 11.46
CA PHE A 39 4.39 -14.57 11.21
C PHE A 39 5.41 -15.63 10.75
N CYS A 40 5.15 -16.89 11.04
CA CYS A 40 5.95 -18.00 10.54
C CYS A 40 5.62 -18.27 9.07
N ALA A 41 6.62 -18.26 8.19
CA ALA A 41 6.42 -18.53 6.76
C ALA A 41 5.98 -19.98 6.48
N HIS A 42 6.22 -20.92 7.42
CA HIS A 42 5.89 -22.34 7.23
C HIS A 42 4.47 -22.71 7.70
N CYS A 43 4.08 -22.25 8.91
CA CYS A 43 2.78 -22.62 9.47
C CYS A 43 1.77 -21.46 9.50
N GLY A 44 2.15 -20.24 9.06
CA GLY A 44 1.26 -19.07 9.04
C GLY A 44 0.94 -18.48 10.42
N ASN A 45 1.36 -19.13 11.52
CA ASN A 45 1.03 -18.65 12.85
C ASN A 45 1.86 -17.43 13.25
N ARG A 46 1.22 -16.53 14.00
CA ARG A 46 1.88 -15.35 14.56
C ARG A 46 2.99 -15.76 15.53
N LEU A 47 4.14 -15.10 15.42
CA LEU A 47 5.25 -15.29 16.34
C LEU A 47 5.06 -14.43 17.59
N ASN A 48 5.30 -15.04 18.75
CA ASN A 48 5.21 -14.36 20.04
C ASN A 48 6.60 -13.96 20.53
N ILE A 49 6.68 -12.88 21.29
CA ILE A 49 7.92 -12.45 21.90
C ILE A 49 8.14 -13.23 23.17
N THR A 50 9.27 -13.96 23.23
CA THR A 50 9.74 -14.68 24.40
C THR A 50 11.05 -14.09 24.87
N SER A 51 11.30 -14.12 26.18
CA SER A 51 12.56 -13.68 26.76
C SER A 51 13.27 -14.85 27.41
N SER A 52 14.59 -14.93 27.21
CA SER A 52 15.47 -15.84 27.92
C SER A 52 16.49 -15.05 28.73
N GLY A 53 16.64 -15.37 30.01
CA GLY A 53 17.69 -14.80 30.86
C GLY A 53 19.01 -15.55 30.64
N ARG A 54 20.10 -14.81 30.47
CA ARG A 54 21.45 -15.34 30.51
C ARG A 54 22.21 -14.65 31.63
N THR A 55 22.78 -15.43 32.52
CA THR A 55 23.68 -14.91 33.52
C THR A 55 25.11 -15.00 32.97
N ARG A 56 25.80 -13.88 32.91
CA ARG A 56 27.20 -13.80 32.49
C ARG A 56 28.05 -13.25 33.62
N LEU A 57 29.13 -13.94 33.94
CA LEU A 57 30.14 -13.43 34.83
C LEU A 57 31.13 -12.59 34.01
N ARG A 58 31.34 -11.34 34.41
CA ARG A 58 32.37 -10.50 33.82
C ARG A 58 33.75 -10.83 34.43
N ALA A 59 34.81 -10.40 33.76
CA ALA A 59 36.19 -10.62 34.22
C ALA A 59 36.48 -9.95 35.57
N ASP A 60 35.70 -8.96 35.97
CA ASP A 60 35.73 -8.25 37.23
C ASP A 60 34.96 -8.96 38.38
N GLY A 61 34.43 -10.16 38.12
CA GLY A 61 33.61 -10.93 39.06
C GLY A 61 32.15 -10.46 39.17
N THR A 62 31.71 -9.43 38.43
CA THR A 62 30.33 -8.99 38.47
C THR A 62 29.41 -9.91 37.66
N VAL A 63 28.23 -10.22 38.23
CA VAL A 63 27.22 -11.05 37.59
C VAL A 63 26.24 -10.14 36.87
N VAL A 64 26.22 -10.21 35.53
CA VAL A 64 25.29 -9.48 34.70
C VAL A 64 24.20 -10.41 34.19
N LYS A 65 22.93 -10.06 34.47
CA LYS A 65 21.76 -10.77 33.94
C LYS A 65 21.31 -10.07 32.67
N GLU A 66 21.56 -10.65 31.49
CA GLU A 66 21.12 -10.17 30.21
C GLU A 66 19.82 -10.88 29.81
N LYS A 67 18.78 -10.13 29.49
CA LYS A 67 17.58 -10.68 28.85
C LYS A 67 17.74 -10.62 27.33
N ARG A 68 17.52 -11.72 26.65
CA ARG A 68 17.47 -11.82 25.19
C ARG A 68 16.05 -12.07 24.76
N TYR A 69 15.58 -11.27 23.82
CA TYR A 69 14.23 -11.37 23.28
C TYR A 69 14.26 -12.07 21.91
N ARG A 70 13.27 -12.94 21.68
CA ARG A 70 13.11 -13.69 20.43
C ARG A 70 11.68 -13.69 20.00
N TYR A 71 11.46 -13.64 18.68
CA TYR A 71 10.20 -14.01 18.07
C TYR A 71 10.12 -15.53 17.98
N SER A 72 9.20 -16.16 18.68
CA SER A 72 9.09 -17.62 18.78
C SER A 72 7.80 -18.11 18.16
N CYS A 73 7.90 -19.20 17.38
CA CYS A 73 6.74 -19.88 16.81
C CYS A 73 6.13 -20.80 17.88
N ASN A 74 5.04 -20.39 18.50
CA ASN A 74 4.35 -21.20 19.51
C ASN A 74 3.81 -22.51 18.97
N PHE A 75 3.43 -22.55 17.67
CA PHE A 75 2.98 -23.78 17.05
C PHE A 75 4.10 -24.80 16.98
N ASN A 76 5.30 -24.40 16.55
CA ASN A 76 6.46 -25.29 16.54
C ASN A 76 6.85 -25.78 17.95
N VAL A 77 6.73 -24.91 18.97
CA VAL A 77 7.03 -25.28 20.36
C VAL A 77 6.03 -26.30 20.90
N ARG A 78 4.73 -26.15 20.58
CA ARG A 78 3.66 -27.03 21.08
C ARG A 78 3.51 -28.32 20.27
N HIS A 79 3.88 -28.28 18.98
CA HIS A 79 3.73 -29.38 18.02
C HIS A 79 5.07 -29.64 17.32
N PRO A 80 6.07 -30.22 18.02
CA PRO A 80 7.36 -30.51 17.43
C PRO A 80 7.23 -31.41 16.19
N GLY A 81 7.89 -31.05 15.11
CA GLY A 81 7.85 -31.79 13.83
C GLY A 81 6.67 -31.47 12.90
N GLN A 82 5.70 -30.64 13.33
CA GLN A 82 4.60 -30.20 12.47
C GLN A 82 4.85 -28.83 11.81
N CYS A 83 5.91 -28.15 12.16
CA CYS A 83 6.31 -26.90 11.55
C CYS A 83 7.79 -26.96 11.21
N ASP A 84 8.11 -26.79 9.93
CA ASP A 84 9.50 -26.77 9.43
C ASP A 84 10.22 -25.45 9.71
N GLY A 85 9.54 -24.50 10.35
CA GLY A 85 10.11 -23.21 10.73
C GLY A 85 11.13 -23.33 11.86
N GLN A 86 11.96 -22.32 11.98
CA GLN A 86 12.89 -22.19 13.10
C GLN A 86 12.13 -21.88 14.40
N SER A 87 12.58 -22.42 15.53
CA SER A 87 11.90 -22.23 16.82
C SER A 87 11.89 -20.78 17.32
N GLY A 88 12.84 -19.96 16.88
CA GLY A 88 12.89 -18.54 17.27
C GLY A 88 13.91 -17.72 16.49
N TYR A 89 13.59 -16.44 16.32
CA TYR A 89 14.41 -15.44 15.64
C TYR A 89 14.77 -14.32 16.61
N GLY A 90 16.02 -13.86 16.60
CA GLY A 90 16.45 -12.75 17.46
C GLY A 90 15.70 -11.47 17.13
N VAL A 91 15.10 -10.82 18.15
CA VAL A 91 14.37 -9.57 17.97
C VAL A 91 15.26 -8.50 17.38
N THR A 92 16.43 -8.27 17.97
CA THR A 92 17.36 -7.21 17.51
C THR A 92 17.82 -7.42 16.06
N THR A 93 18.04 -8.68 15.66
CA THR A 93 18.49 -9.02 14.31
C THR A 93 17.38 -8.83 13.29
N LEU A 94 16.18 -9.35 13.58
CA LEU A 94 15.05 -9.27 12.67
C LEU A 94 14.55 -7.83 12.51
N ASP A 95 14.42 -7.12 13.64
CA ASP A 95 14.00 -5.71 13.64
C ASP A 95 14.99 -4.85 12.85
N ALA A 96 16.30 -5.03 13.03
CA ALA A 96 17.32 -4.27 12.31
C ALA A 96 17.29 -4.52 10.79
N VAL A 97 17.08 -5.78 10.36
CA VAL A 97 16.97 -6.11 8.94
C VAL A 97 15.74 -5.46 8.32
N VAL A 98 14.57 -5.62 8.95
CA VAL A 98 13.33 -5.04 8.43
C VAL A 98 13.40 -3.52 8.47
N GLU A 99 13.92 -2.92 9.55
CA GLU A 99 14.10 -1.47 9.66
C GLU A 99 15.01 -0.91 8.57
N SER A 100 16.11 -1.60 8.23
CA SER A 100 17.00 -1.16 7.14
C SER A 100 16.30 -1.11 5.79
N ILE A 101 15.43 -2.09 5.51
CA ILE A 101 14.64 -2.16 4.27
C ILE A 101 13.60 -1.05 4.22
N VAL A 102 12.90 -0.85 5.33
CA VAL A 102 11.91 0.24 5.43
C VAL A 102 12.59 1.60 5.25
N CYS A 103 13.77 1.81 5.84
CA CYS A 103 14.55 3.03 5.64
C CYS A 103 14.92 3.24 4.16
N MET A 104 15.36 2.20 3.45
CA MET A 104 15.63 2.30 2.01
C MET A 104 14.37 2.68 1.23
N LYS A 105 13.22 2.06 1.54
CA LYS A 105 11.95 2.41 0.88
C LYS A 105 11.51 3.83 1.20
N PHE A 106 11.69 4.30 2.41
CA PHE A 106 11.40 5.70 2.77
C PHE A 106 12.32 6.69 2.05
N GLU A 107 13.61 6.36 1.85
CA GLU A 107 14.52 7.18 1.05
C GLU A 107 14.06 7.26 -0.40
N GLU A 108 13.64 6.14 -1.00
CA GLU A 108 13.07 6.10 -2.34
C GLU A 108 11.80 6.97 -2.46
N ILE A 109 10.90 6.90 -1.48
CA ILE A 109 9.68 7.72 -1.42
C ILE A 109 10.02 9.21 -1.33
N LEU A 110 11.00 9.60 -0.50
CA LEU A 110 11.44 10.99 -0.37
C LEU A 110 12.11 11.52 -1.63
N GLU A 111 12.81 10.68 -2.39
CA GLU A 111 13.36 11.06 -3.70
C GLU A 111 12.26 11.28 -4.73
N CYS A 112 11.24 10.42 -4.76
CA CYS A 112 10.08 10.58 -5.65
C CYS A 112 9.28 11.86 -5.36
N SER A 113 9.18 12.28 -4.08
CA SER A 113 8.44 13.49 -3.71
C SER A 113 9.02 14.78 -4.28
N LYS A 114 10.31 14.80 -4.59
CA LYS A 114 10.99 15.97 -5.18
C LYS A 114 10.63 16.21 -6.64
N SER A 115 9.96 15.26 -7.27
CA SER A 115 9.53 15.38 -8.66
C SER A 115 8.01 15.55 -8.71
N ASN A 116 7.54 16.65 -9.28
CA ASN A 116 6.10 16.94 -9.46
C ASN A 116 5.43 16.03 -10.51
N LEU A 117 6.09 14.95 -10.93
CA LEU A 117 5.65 14.12 -12.05
C LEU A 117 4.38 13.32 -11.72
N LEU A 118 4.24 12.84 -10.47
CA LEU A 118 3.04 12.15 -10.01
C LEU A 118 1.81 13.07 -10.02
N GLU A 119 1.99 14.30 -9.59
CA GLU A 119 0.93 15.32 -9.64
C GLU A 119 0.56 15.68 -11.07
N GLU A 120 1.55 15.78 -11.96
CA GLU A 120 1.31 16.04 -13.38
C GLU A 120 0.55 14.90 -14.08
N MET A 121 0.86 13.63 -13.76
CA MET A 121 0.15 12.48 -14.32
C MET A 121 -1.31 12.46 -13.87
N ARG A 122 -1.56 12.55 -12.56
CA ARG A 122 -2.92 12.60 -12.00
C ARG A 122 -3.74 13.76 -12.55
N ARG A 123 -3.10 14.92 -12.71
CA ARG A 123 -3.76 16.10 -13.31
C ARG A 123 -4.15 15.87 -14.75
N LYS A 124 -3.32 15.20 -15.56
CA LYS A 124 -3.65 14.88 -16.95
C LYS A 124 -4.87 13.97 -17.07
N ASP A 125 -4.94 12.92 -16.24
CA ASP A 125 -6.06 11.98 -16.26
C ASP A 125 -7.37 12.66 -15.82
N LEU A 126 -7.29 13.49 -14.78
CA LEU A 126 -8.42 14.28 -14.32
C LEU A 126 -8.89 15.30 -15.36
N ASP A 127 -7.96 16.00 -16.03
CA ASP A 127 -8.27 16.97 -17.07
C ASP A 127 -8.87 16.29 -18.31
N ALA A 128 -8.43 15.08 -18.65
CA ALA A 128 -9.00 14.29 -19.73
C ALA A 128 -10.46 13.88 -19.43
N ALA A 129 -10.71 13.36 -18.21
CA ALA A 129 -12.05 12.97 -17.78
C ALA A 129 -13.00 14.18 -17.71
N LYS A 130 -12.53 15.34 -17.23
CA LYS A 130 -13.31 16.59 -17.22
C LYS A 130 -13.69 17.06 -18.62
N LYS A 131 -12.76 16.98 -19.56
CA LYS A 131 -13.02 17.34 -20.96
C LYS A 131 -14.06 16.42 -21.60
N GLU A 132 -13.99 15.12 -21.31
CA GLU A 132 -14.95 14.15 -21.81
C GLU A 132 -16.37 14.43 -21.25
N ALA A 133 -16.51 14.65 -19.95
CA ALA A 133 -17.78 15.00 -19.32
C ALA A 133 -18.35 16.32 -19.85
N THR A 134 -17.50 17.34 -20.07
CA THR A 134 -17.91 18.62 -20.64
C THR A 134 -18.44 18.46 -22.08
N ARG A 135 -17.74 17.66 -22.89
CA ARG A 135 -18.16 17.35 -24.25
C ARG A 135 -19.55 16.72 -24.31
N TRP A 136 -19.79 15.71 -23.48
CA TRP A 136 -21.11 15.06 -23.44
C TRP A 136 -22.20 15.98 -22.90
N LYS A 137 -21.88 16.88 -21.99
CA LYS A 137 -22.80 17.89 -21.48
C LYS A 137 -23.20 18.87 -22.58
N GLU A 138 -22.27 19.33 -23.40
CA GLU A 138 -22.52 20.18 -24.54
C GLU A 138 -23.36 19.44 -25.60
N GLU A 139 -23.08 18.16 -25.84
CA GLU A 139 -23.85 17.31 -26.76
C GLU A 139 -25.31 17.16 -26.31
N VAL A 140 -25.54 16.88 -25.02
CA VAL A 140 -26.89 16.80 -24.44
C VAL A 140 -27.62 18.12 -24.61
N GLN A 141 -26.96 19.26 -24.35
CA GLN A 141 -27.59 20.59 -24.55
C GLN A 141 -27.96 20.84 -25.99
N THR A 142 -27.09 20.50 -26.93
CA THR A 142 -27.35 20.63 -28.35
C THR A 142 -28.57 19.81 -28.76
N LYS A 143 -28.69 18.56 -28.28
CA LYS A 143 -29.85 17.70 -28.59
C LYS A 143 -31.15 18.18 -27.94
N VAL A 144 -31.08 18.82 -26.79
CA VAL A 144 -32.23 19.48 -26.15
C VAL A 144 -32.69 20.70 -27.00
N ASP A 145 -31.76 21.52 -27.44
CA ASP A 145 -32.07 22.70 -28.29
C ASP A 145 -32.66 22.27 -29.62
N GLU A 146 -32.13 21.21 -30.26
CA GLU A 146 -32.71 20.60 -31.46
C GLU A 146 -34.13 20.08 -31.21
N GLN A 147 -34.38 19.42 -30.07
CA GLN A 147 -35.71 18.93 -29.70
C GLN A 147 -36.72 20.07 -29.57
N ASP A 148 -36.31 21.19 -28.98
CA ASP A 148 -37.18 22.35 -28.84
C ASP A 148 -37.46 23.07 -30.18
N ALA A 149 -36.49 23.08 -31.11
CA ALA A 149 -36.67 23.53 -32.45
C ALA A 149 -37.66 22.65 -33.22
N LEU A 150 -37.51 21.31 -33.11
CA LEU A 150 -38.44 20.36 -33.75
C LEU A 150 -39.87 20.46 -33.20
N LYS A 151 -40.03 20.70 -31.89
CA LYS A 151 -41.36 20.95 -31.28
C LYS A 151 -42.04 22.22 -31.89
N LYS A 152 -41.26 23.30 -32.04
CA LYS A 152 -41.76 24.54 -32.67
C LYS A 152 -42.19 24.32 -34.14
N GLU A 153 -41.38 23.56 -34.88
CA GLU A 153 -41.69 23.25 -36.27
C GLU A 153 -42.90 22.32 -36.41
N MET A 154 -43.07 21.37 -35.52
CA MET A 154 -44.24 20.50 -35.45
C MET A 154 -45.54 21.28 -35.26
N ILE A 155 -45.53 22.36 -34.46
CA ILE A 155 -46.67 23.28 -34.31
C ILE A 155 -46.97 23.97 -35.60
N ARG A 156 -45.96 24.43 -36.39
CA ARG A 156 -46.14 25.07 -37.71
C ARG A 156 -46.74 24.13 -38.75
N VAL A 157 -46.33 22.84 -38.75
CA VAL A 157 -46.92 21.82 -39.60
C VAL A 157 -48.40 21.62 -39.29
N ILE A 158 -48.76 21.53 -38.00
CA ILE A 158 -50.14 21.40 -37.56
C ILE A 158 -50.98 22.61 -37.97
N GLN A 159 -50.42 23.80 -37.99
CA GLN A 159 -51.05 25.06 -38.44
C GLN A 159 -51.10 25.23 -39.98
N GLY A 160 -50.47 24.29 -40.71
CA GLY A 160 -50.40 24.34 -42.16
C GLY A 160 -49.50 25.45 -42.75
N THR A 161 -48.58 25.98 -41.92
CA THR A 161 -47.65 27.07 -42.29
C THR A 161 -46.22 26.57 -42.57
N SER A 162 -45.96 25.26 -42.48
CA SER A 162 -44.69 24.63 -42.81
C SER A 162 -44.76 23.86 -44.12
N GLY A 163 -43.63 23.82 -44.85
CA GLY A 163 -43.49 23.03 -46.08
C GLY A 163 -43.07 21.58 -45.84
N LEU A 164 -42.94 21.16 -44.56
CA LEU A 164 -42.53 19.81 -44.19
C LEU A 164 -43.73 18.90 -43.98
N ASP A 165 -43.57 17.62 -44.32
CA ASP A 165 -44.59 16.61 -44.09
C ASP A 165 -44.60 16.13 -42.63
N ARG A 166 -45.78 15.77 -42.12
CA ARG A 166 -45.96 15.34 -40.72
C ARG A 166 -45.16 14.10 -40.39
N GLU A 167 -45.08 13.15 -41.32
CA GLU A 167 -44.34 11.90 -41.11
C GLU A 167 -42.84 12.15 -40.97
N MET A 168 -42.30 13.06 -41.81
CA MET A 168 -40.87 13.44 -41.77
C MET A 168 -40.49 14.08 -40.44
N ILE A 169 -41.30 15.00 -39.90
CA ILE A 169 -41.03 15.59 -38.58
C ILE A 169 -41.15 14.56 -37.47
N GLN A 170 -42.12 13.67 -37.55
CA GLN A 170 -42.26 12.59 -36.55
C GLN A 170 -41.03 11.69 -36.53
N GLN A 171 -40.46 11.36 -37.66
CA GLN A 171 -39.21 10.58 -37.75
C GLN A 171 -38.04 11.36 -37.14
N MET A 172 -37.86 12.65 -37.50
CA MET A 172 -36.80 13.49 -36.93
C MET A 172 -36.90 13.63 -35.40
N VAL A 173 -38.11 13.74 -34.86
CA VAL A 173 -38.35 13.79 -33.40
C VAL A 173 -37.95 12.49 -32.73
N ASN A 174 -38.28 11.34 -33.37
CA ASN A 174 -37.89 10.04 -32.81
C ASN A 174 -36.36 9.83 -32.83
N GLU A 175 -35.72 10.14 -33.95
CA GLU A 175 -34.25 10.07 -34.09
C GLU A 175 -33.53 10.97 -33.07
N ASN A 176 -34.00 12.23 -32.92
CA ASN A 176 -33.44 13.14 -31.92
C ASN A 176 -33.67 12.64 -30.49
N LYS A 177 -34.82 12.03 -30.18
CA LYS A 177 -35.10 11.45 -28.88
C LYS A 177 -34.18 10.29 -28.55
N GLU A 178 -33.89 9.41 -29.50
CA GLU A 178 -32.94 8.30 -29.32
C GLU A 178 -31.51 8.82 -29.15
N ALA A 179 -31.09 9.81 -29.93
CA ALA A 179 -29.81 10.47 -29.83
C ALA A 179 -29.63 11.18 -28.47
N LEU A 180 -30.70 11.87 -28.00
CA LEU A 180 -30.68 12.51 -26.68
C LEU A 180 -30.54 11.48 -25.56
N LEU A 181 -31.25 10.36 -25.60
CA LEU A 181 -31.12 9.29 -24.60
C LEU A 181 -29.70 8.71 -24.58
N THR A 182 -29.14 8.50 -25.77
CA THR A 182 -27.76 8.01 -25.89
C THR A 182 -26.74 9.02 -25.32
N ALA A 183 -26.90 10.30 -25.62
CA ALA A 183 -26.04 11.36 -25.09
C ALA A 183 -26.15 11.47 -23.54
N GLN A 184 -27.38 11.35 -23.01
CA GLN A 184 -27.62 11.36 -21.58
C GLN A 184 -26.97 10.15 -20.86
N THR A 185 -27.02 8.94 -21.43
CA THR A 185 -26.36 7.77 -20.87
C THR A 185 -24.84 7.93 -20.88
N ASN A 186 -24.27 8.42 -21.97
CA ASN A 186 -22.85 8.68 -22.08
C ASN A 186 -22.37 9.78 -21.10
N LEU A 187 -23.19 10.81 -20.87
CA LEU A 187 -22.93 11.83 -19.87
C LEU A 187 -22.90 11.22 -18.47
N ALA A 188 -23.91 10.44 -18.10
CA ALA A 188 -23.98 9.79 -16.80
C ALA A 188 -22.76 8.85 -16.55
N ASP A 189 -22.35 8.09 -17.57
CA ASP A 189 -21.18 7.21 -17.50
C ASP A 189 -19.87 8.01 -17.36
N SER A 190 -19.74 9.12 -18.09
CA SER A 190 -18.55 9.99 -18.00
C SER A 190 -18.48 10.74 -16.66
N GLU A 191 -19.60 11.20 -16.13
CA GLU A 191 -19.66 11.81 -14.77
C GLU A 191 -19.33 10.80 -13.68
N LYS A 192 -19.79 9.56 -13.81
CA LYS A 192 -19.45 8.47 -12.89
C LYS A 192 -17.95 8.18 -12.91
N LYS A 193 -17.36 8.05 -14.10
CA LYS A 193 -15.90 7.87 -14.26
C LYS A 193 -15.10 9.03 -13.65
N LEU A 194 -15.54 10.28 -13.89
CA LEU A 194 -14.91 11.46 -13.33
C LEU A 194 -14.90 11.41 -11.80
N LYS A 195 -16.03 11.07 -11.20
CA LYS A 195 -16.16 10.96 -9.74
C LYS A 195 -15.27 9.84 -9.17
N GLU A 196 -15.21 8.69 -9.83
CA GLU A 196 -14.32 7.58 -9.44
C GLU A 196 -12.84 8.01 -9.47
N ILE A 197 -12.41 8.73 -10.51
CA ILE A 197 -11.05 9.27 -10.63
C ILE A 197 -10.77 10.31 -9.53
N GLU A 198 -11.70 11.21 -9.24
CA GLU A 198 -11.57 12.20 -8.18
C GLU A 198 -11.43 11.55 -6.80
N GLU A 199 -12.26 10.54 -6.50
CA GLU A 199 -12.19 9.78 -5.24
C GLU A 199 -10.86 9.01 -5.11
N GLN A 200 -10.41 8.38 -6.19
CA GLN A 200 -9.12 7.69 -6.24
C GLN A 200 -7.95 8.66 -6.03
N ASN A 201 -7.96 9.81 -6.70
CA ASN A 201 -6.93 10.83 -6.55
C ASN A 201 -6.87 11.39 -5.13
N GLN A 202 -8.01 11.67 -4.50
CA GLN A 202 -8.05 12.14 -3.11
C GLN A 202 -7.51 11.09 -2.12
N LYS A 203 -7.84 9.81 -2.35
CA LYS A 203 -7.33 8.71 -1.53
C LYS A 203 -5.81 8.55 -1.70
N ALA A 204 -5.33 8.60 -2.93
CA ALA A 204 -3.92 8.52 -3.26
C ALA A 204 -3.13 9.72 -2.67
N GLU A 205 -3.67 10.92 -2.71
CA GLU A 205 -3.08 12.12 -2.11
C GLU A 205 -2.90 12.00 -0.59
N ARG A 206 -3.93 11.50 0.12
CA ARG A 206 -3.85 11.24 1.56
C ARG A 206 -2.78 10.20 1.86
N ASN A 207 -2.78 9.08 1.15
CA ASN A 207 -1.78 8.02 1.33
C ASN A 207 -0.36 8.53 1.08
N CYS A 208 -0.15 9.33 0.04
CA CYS A 208 1.15 9.93 -0.24
C CYS A 208 1.58 10.91 0.87
N SER A 209 0.68 11.76 1.36
CA SER A 209 0.97 12.71 2.44
C SER A 209 1.40 11.98 3.72
N ASP A 210 0.69 10.90 4.08
CA ASP A 210 1.03 10.07 5.24
C ASP A 210 2.40 9.40 5.05
N LEU A 211 2.65 8.83 3.88
CA LEU A 211 3.94 8.20 3.55
C LEU A 211 5.11 9.18 3.63
N PHE A 212 4.95 10.40 3.11
CA PHE A 212 5.99 11.43 3.21
C PHE A 212 6.22 11.88 4.64
N THR A 213 5.15 12.00 5.42
CA THR A 213 5.25 12.34 6.84
C THR A 213 6.00 11.25 7.60
N TRP A 214 5.68 9.97 7.37
CA TRP A 214 6.40 8.86 7.99
C TRP A 214 7.86 8.80 7.55
N ALA A 215 8.13 8.89 6.26
CA ALA A 215 9.48 8.85 5.72
C ALA A 215 10.38 9.97 6.25
N SER A 216 9.85 11.19 6.36
CA SER A 216 10.61 12.35 6.86
C SER A 216 10.87 12.30 8.36
N THR A 217 9.94 11.74 9.14
CA THR A 217 10.03 11.74 10.61
C THR A 217 10.67 10.49 11.18
N TYR A 218 10.72 9.37 10.44
CA TYR A 218 11.12 8.06 10.94
C TYR A 218 12.52 8.02 11.57
N LYS A 219 13.53 8.59 10.89
CA LYS A 219 14.93 8.55 11.33
C LYS A 219 15.16 9.26 12.67
N GLY A 220 14.39 10.32 12.98
CA GLY A 220 14.48 11.07 14.21
C GLY A 220 13.46 10.67 15.29
N ALA A 221 12.62 9.67 15.02
CA ALA A 221 11.53 9.30 15.90
C ALA A 221 11.97 8.46 17.10
N SER A 222 11.24 8.56 18.22
CA SER A 222 11.38 7.66 19.36
C SER A 222 11.02 6.21 18.99
N PHE A 223 11.41 5.25 19.83
CA PHE A 223 11.11 3.83 19.60
C PHE A 223 9.61 3.58 19.43
N GLU A 224 8.78 4.17 20.27
CA GLU A 224 7.32 4.05 20.24
C GLU A 224 6.75 4.64 18.95
N ARG A 225 7.27 5.78 18.51
CA ARG A 225 6.85 6.43 17.26
C ARG A 225 7.23 5.60 16.05
N ARG A 226 8.45 5.05 16.01
CA ARG A 226 8.88 4.13 14.95
C ARG A 226 8.02 2.87 14.91
N GLN A 227 7.71 2.28 16.07
CA GLN A 227 6.80 1.13 16.16
C GLN A 227 5.41 1.46 15.62
N ALA A 228 4.84 2.64 15.94
CA ALA A 228 3.54 3.07 15.43
C ALA A 228 3.56 3.25 13.90
N ILE A 229 4.61 3.84 13.35
CA ILE A 229 4.77 4.00 11.90
C ILE A 229 4.89 2.61 11.22
N LEU A 230 5.71 1.71 11.75
CA LEU A 230 5.86 0.36 11.19
C LEU A 230 4.56 -0.44 11.24
N LYS A 231 3.75 -0.30 12.29
CA LYS A 231 2.44 -0.96 12.38
C LYS A 231 1.47 -0.50 11.28
N GLN A 232 1.54 0.76 10.88
CA GLN A 232 0.71 1.31 9.80
C GLN A 232 1.28 0.98 8.42
N PHE A 233 2.61 1.02 8.26
CA PHE A 233 3.28 0.80 6.99
C PHE A 233 3.36 -0.68 6.60
N ILE A 234 3.58 -1.59 7.56
CA ILE A 234 3.73 -3.03 7.36
C ILE A 234 2.41 -3.74 7.72
N LYS A 235 1.90 -4.53 6.80
CA LYS A 235 0.76 -5.42 7.04
C LYS A 235 1.23 -6.64 7.84
N GLU A 236 2.22 -7.36 7.33
CA GLU A 236 2.80 -8.54 7.97
C GLU A 236 4.25 -8.78 7.50
N VAL A 237 5.02 -9.45 8.36
CA VAL A 237 6.38 -9.92 8.07
C VAL A 237 6.38 -11.43 8.25
N ARG A 238 6.61 -12.18 7.18
CA ARG A 238 6.73 -13.63 7.23
C ARG A 238 8.20 -14.02 7.30
N VAL A 239 8.54 -14.86 8.27
CA VAL A 239 9.92 -15.27 8.47
C VAL A 239 10.03 -16.78 8.36
N GLY A 240 10.87 -17.23 7.41
CA GLY A 240 11.23 -18.62 7.18
C GLY A 240 12.57 -18.99 7.82
N ARG A 241 13.03 -20.22 7.56
CA ARG A 241 14.38 -20.68 7.99
C ARG A 241 15.45 -19.75 7.42
N ASP A 242 16.56 -19.66 8.12
CA ASP A 242 17.75 -18.89 7.70
C ASP A 242 17.47 -17.40 7.41
N TYR A 243 16.46 -16.84 8.13
CA TYR A 243 16.01 -15.45 7.93
C TYR A 243 15.57 -15.15 6.50
N ASN A 244 14.93 -16.11 5.84
CA ASN A 244 14.17 -15.81 4.64
C ASN A 244 12.95 -14.94 5.03
N ILE A 245 12.97 -13.69 4.66
CA ILE A 245 12.00 -12.68 5.13
C ILE A 245 11.16 -12.21 3.94
N GLU A 246 9.85 -12.25 4.11
CA GLU A 246 8.88 -11.66 3.20
C GLU A 246 8.14 -10.55 3.97
N ILE A 247 8.16 -9.33 3.43
CA ILE A 247 7.49 -8.17 4.02
C ILE A 247 6.32 -7.81 3.12
N VAL A 248 5.13 -7.85 3.67
CA VAL A 248 3.90 -7.39 3.01
C VAL A 248 3.58 -6.00 3.54
N LEU A 249 3.46 -5.03 2.65
CA LEU A 249 3.16 -3.65 2.99
C LEU A 249 1.64 -3.43 3.05
N ASN A 250 1.22 -2.49 3.87
CA ASN A 250 -0.19 -2.11 4.02
C ASN A 250 -0.59 -0.97 3.06
N VAL A 251 0.39 -0.38 2.39
CA VAL A 251 0.20 0.77 1.50
C VAL A 251 0.59 0.34 0.09
N PRO A 252 -0.27 0.58 -0.92
CA PRO A 252 0.08 0.31 -2.30
C PRO A 252 1.23 1.23 -2.73
N LEU A 253 2.33 0.64 -3.18
CA LEU A 253 3.47 1.36 -3.73
C LEU A 253 3.47 1.39 -5.26
N ASP A 254 2.42 0.88 -5.91
CA ASP A 254 2.32 0.74 -7.36
C ASP A 254 2.55 2.05 -8.09
N GLU A 255 1.98 3.15 -7.57
CA GLU A 255 2.18 4.49 -8.12
C GLU A 255 3.65 4.93 -8.09
N PHE A 256 4.38 4.57 -7.03
CA PHE A 256 5.81 4.88 -6.91
C PHE A 256 6.67 4.01 -7.83
N GLU A 257 6.29 2.75 -8.05
CA GLU A 257 6.97 1.85 -8.98
C GLU A 257 6.71 2.26 -10.45
N GLU A 258 5.51 2.68 -10.80
CA GLU A 258 5.19 3.26 -12.11
C GLU A 258 5.99 4.54 -12.35
N PHE A 259 6.06 5.42 -11.35
CA PHE A 259 6.90 6.60 -11.40
C PHE A 259 8.36 6.26 -11.70
N LYS A 260 8.96 5.28 -11.00
CA LYS A 260 10.34 4.85 -11.26
C LYS A 260 10.54 4.35 -12.69
N ARG A 261 9.58 3.58 -13.22
CA ARG A 261 9.59 3.09 -14.60
C ARG A 261 9.60 4.26 -15.60
N HIS A 262 8.75 5.25 -15.38
CA HIS A 262 8.67 6.44 -16.23
C HIS A 262 9.92 7.34 -16.10
N ALA A 263 10.44 7.56 -14.91
CA ALA A 263 11.66 8.31 -14.69
C ALA A 263 12.88 7.64 -15.32
N ALA A 264 12.99 6.31 -15.26
CA ALA A 264 14.03 5.53 -15.88
C ALA A 264 13.96 5.55 -17.42
N SER A 265 12.76 5.57 -18.00
CA SER A 265 12.55 5.69 -19.45
C SER A 265 12.88 7.10 -19.96
N ALA A 266 12.52 8.14 -19.21
CA ALA A 266 12.83 9.53 -19.55
C ALA A 266 14.34 9.88 -19.44
N GLY A 267 15.05 9.22 -18.50
CA GLY A 267 16.51 9.41 -18.30
C GLY A 267 17.39 8.79 -19.39
N ARG A 268 16.92 7.81 -20.15
CA ARG A 268 17.67 7.17 -21.24
C ARG A 268 17.85 8.04 -22.49
N GLY A 269 17.11 9.14 -22.60
CA GLY A 269 17.17 10.05 -23.76
C GLY A 269 18.16 11.20 -23.65
N LYS A 270 18.86 11.42 -22.52
CA LYS A 270 19.65 12.66 -22.30
C LYS A 270 21.09 12.49 -21.81
N ASN A 271 21.71 11.32 -21.82
CA ASN A 271 23.11 11.19 -21.41
C ASN A 271 24.03 10.51 -22.44
N GLN A 272 24.31 11.24 -23.53
CA GLN A 272 25.61 11.20 -24.17
C GLN A 272 26.19 12.62 -24.15
N LYS A 273 27.20 12.84 -23.32
CA LYS A 273 28.13 13.96 -23.14
C LYS A 273 27.97 14.67 -21.80
N ASN A 274 28.68 14.15 -20.78
CA ASN A 274 29.64 14.93 -19.98
C ASN A 274 30.31 14.02 -18.95
N LYS A 275 31.54 13.62 -19.26
CA LYS A 275 32.53 13.11 -18.29
C LYS A 275 33.10 14.28 -17.52
N SER A 276 33.36 14.02 -16.26
CA SER A 276 34.17 14.77 -15.27
C SER A 276 33.40 15.79 -14.43
N GLN A 277 33.04 15.36 -13.22
CA GLN A 277 33.49 16.01 -11.98
C GLN A 277 33.06 15.18 -10.79
N ASN A 278 33.98 14.98 -9.89
CA ASN A 278 34.00 14.15 -8.69
C ASN A 278 32.98 14.66 -7.64
N PRO A 279 31.99 13.88 -7.18
CA PRO A 279 31.21 14.26 -6.01
C PRO A 279 31.85 13.66 -4.75
N GLN A 280 32.04 14.54 -3.79
CA GLN A 280 32.50 14.29 -2.44
C GLN A 280 31.69 13.16 -1.75
N LYS A 281 32.41 12.30 -1.05
CA LYS A 281 31.92 11.19 -0.25
C LYS A 281 30.94 11.66 0.82
N VAL A 282 29.66 11.43 0.58
CA VAL A 282 28.66 11.31 1.64
C VAL A 282 28.68 9.85 2.09
N GLY A 283 28.78 9.64 3.40
CA GLY A 283 29.03 8.32 4.00
C GLY A 283 28.07 7.25 3.50
N ARG A 284 28.61 6.29 2.74
CA ARG A 284 27.96 5.05 2.40
C ARG A 284 27.84 4.21 3.68
N CYS A 285 26.62 3.93 4.15
CA CYS A 285 26.37 2.77 4.97
C CYS A 285 26.70 1.52 4.12
N THR A 286 27.91 1.03 4.23
CA THR A 286 28.32 -0.26 3.66
C THR A 286 27.85 -1.36 4.61
N SER A 287 26.60 -1.79 4.53
CA SER A 287 26.23 -3.10 5.02
C SER A 287 26.59 -4.12 3.93
N ASN A 288 27.69 -4.85 4.16
CA ASN A 288 28.14 -5.97 3.33
C ASN A 288 27.27 -7.23 3.50
N ALA A 289 25.97 -7.09 3.72
CA ALA A 289 25.00 -8.16 3.59
C ALA A 289 24.50 -8.13 2.14
N GLY A 290 24.87 -9.15 1.36
CA GLY A 290 24.33 -9.33 0.01
C GLY A 290 22.82 -9.57 0.08
N ILE A 291 22.06 -8.52 0.18
CA ILE A 291 20.58 -8.53 0.17
C ILE A 291 20.17 -8.61 -1.28
N VAL A 292 19.64 -9.74 -1.71
CA VAL A 292 18.96 -9.89 -2.99
C VAL A 292 17.48 -9.60 -2.73
N VAL A 293 17.03 -8.40 -3.10
CA VAL A 293 15.62 -8.06 -3.15
C VAL A 293 15.07 -8.67 -4.44
N LEU A 294 14.33 -9.76 -4.32
CA LEU A 294 13.55 -10.31 -5.43
C LEU A 294 12.19 -9.59 -5.42
N ASP A 295 12.09 -8.58 -6.27
CA ASP A 295 10.82 -7.95 -6.60
C ASP A 295 9.98 -8.95 -7.40
N LYS A 296 9.03 -9.62 -6.75
CA LYS A 296 7.99 -10.37 -7.46
C LYS A 296 6.90 -9.35 -7.78
N THR A 297 6.73 -9.13 -9.05
CA THR A 297 5.75 -8.30 -9.74
C THR A 297 4.33 -8.47 -9.22
N ALA A 298 4.03 -7.80 -8.12
CA ALA A 298 2.72 -7.37 -7.62
C ALA A 298 3.03 -6.51 -6.40
N GLY A 299 3.13 -5.24 -6.59
CA GLY A 299 3.31 -4.02 -5.75
C GLY A 299 3.44 -4.07 -4.24
N GLU A 300 3.22 -5.17 -3.55
CA GLU A 300 3.03 -5.18 -2.11
C GLU A 300 3.99 -6.09 -1.32
N THR A 301 4.82 -6.92 -1.97
CA THR A 301 5.63 -7.92 -1.27
C THR A 301 7.11 -7.83 -1.60
N ILE A 302 7.96 -7.70 -0.58
CA ILE A 302 9.41 -7.68 -0.68
C ILE A 302 9.95 -9.00 -0.10
N SER A 303 10.59 -9.82 -0.94
CA SER A 303 11.20 -11.07 -0.50
C SER A 303 12.71 -10.95 -0.44
N ILE A 304 13.31 -11.39 0.65
CA ILE A 304 14.76 -11.31 0.91
C ILE A 304 15.29 -12.69 1.20
N VAL A 305 16.28 -13.09 0.41
CA VAL A 305 17.08 -14.29 0.66
C VAL A 305 18.49 -13.84 1.00
N PRO A 306 18.96 -14.00 2.25
CA PRO A 306 20.33 -13.65 2.59
C PRO A 306 21.32 -14.58 1.88
N LYS A 307 22.24 -14.03 1.10
CA LYS A 307 23.40 -14.78 0.61
C LYS A 307 24.32 -15.06 1.82
N ASN A 308 24.36 -16.30 2.30
CA ASN A 308 25.18 -16.78 3.42
C ASN A 308 24.83 -16.19 4.79
N ALA A 309 23.78 -16.71 5.39
CA ALA A 309 23.36 -16.36 6.77
C ALA A 309 24.35 -16.74 7.88
N ALA A 310 25.43 -17.45 7.59
CA ALA A 310 26.33 -17.98 8.63
C ALA A 310 27.45 -17.03 9.06
N HIS A 311 27.84 -16.00 8.29
CA HIS A 311 29.03 -15.20 8.58
C HIS A 311 28.87 -13.68 8.65
N ALA A 312 27.70 -13.12 8.29
CA ALA A 312 27.54 -11.66 8.21
C ALA A 312 27.02 -10.98 9.49
N ILE A 313 26.57 -11.73 10.49
CA ILE A 313 25.86 -11.19 11.68
C ILE A 313 26.76 -11.11 12.93
N LEU A 314 28.02 -11.50 12.86
CA LEU A 314 28.91 -11.54 14.04
C LEU A 314 29.93 -10.40 14.13
N ARG A 315 29.88 -9.37 13.28
CA ARG A 315 30.75 -8.19 13.38
C ARG A 315 29.95 -6.91 13.17
N CYS A 316 29.17 -6.55 14.13
CA CYS A 316 28.80 -5.18 14.50
C CYS A 316 28.58 -5.12 16.00
#